data_bbba9538915f3db6bc4692a6a17127cc
#
_entry.id   bbba9538915f3db6bc4692a6a17127cc
#
_cell.length_a   1.000
_cell.length_b   1.000
_cell.length_c   1.000
_cell.angle_alpha   90.00
_cell.angle_beta   90.00
_cell.angle_gamma   90.00
#
_symmetry.space_group_name_H-M   'P 1'
#
loop_
_entity.id
_entity.type
_entity.pdbx_description
1 polymer ?
#
loop_
_entity_poly.entity_id
_entity_poly.type
_entity_poly.pdbx_seq_one_letter_code
_entity_poly.pdbx_strand_id
1 'polypeptide(L)'
;MNLTFSHATPAEVPELAALHTAVADDFTRRYGQGFWSHQTTERGALNSLRYARVVIARRGKSIVGTLRLANKKPWAIDVNYFTPVKKAIYLTGMAVLPKLQRKEIGRRLLEQAVAEAHAWPAEAIRLDAYDAEVGAGGFYAKCGFRETARVVYRKNPLIYFELLLG
;
A
#
# COMPACT_ATOMS: atom_id res chain seq x y z
N MET A 1 0.68 19.23 9.61
CA MET A 1 1.93 18.63 9.07
C MET A 1 2.03 18.96 7.58
N ASN A 2 3.15 19.51 7.17
CA ASN A 2 3.36 19.91 5.77
C ASN A 2 3.99 18.75 4.99
N LEU A 3 3.23 18.14 4.10
CA LEU A 3 3.67 17.01 3.28
C LEU A 3 3.74 17.41 1.82
N THR A 4 4.74 16.89 1.11
CA THR A 4 4.82 16.94 -0.34
C THR A 4 4.76 15.55 -0.91
N PHE A 5 4.18 15.41 -2.11
CA PHE A 5 3.99 14.11 -2.75
C PHE A 5 4.65 14.12 -4.12
N SER A 6 5.30 13.02 -4.47
CA SER A 6 5.94 12.85 -5.78
C SER A 6 6.08 11.37 -6.10
N HIS A 7 6.50 11.08 -7.34
CA HIS A 7 6.84 9.72 -7.73
C HIS A 7 8.29 9.43 -7.39
N ALA A 8 8.55 8.22 -6.90
CA ALA A 8 9.91 7.80 -6.59
C ALA A 8 10.73 7.58 -7.86
N THR A 9 12.01 7.90 -7.76
CA THR A 9 13.03 7.59 -8.78
C THR A 9 14.07 6.65 -8.17
N PRO A 10 15.02 6.11 -8.97
CA PRO A 10 16.07 5.27 -8.40
C PRO A 10 16.85 5.90 -7.24
N ALA A 11 16.92 7.25 -7.20
CA ALA A 11 17.62 7.95 -6.12
C ALA A 11 16.99 7.69 -4.73
N GLU A 12 15.67 7.44 -4.65
CA GLU A 12 14.97 7.21 -3.39
C GLU A 12 15.01 5.75 -2.92
N VAL A 13 15.53 4.82 -3.73
CA VAL A 13 15.50 3.39 -3.42
C VAL A 13 16.09 3.04 -2.05
N PRO A 14 17.28 3.55 -1.66
CA PRO A 14 17.83 3.24 -0.34
C PRO A 14 16.90 3.68 0.80
N GLU A 15 16.34 4.87 0.71
CA GLU A 15 15.45 5.40 1.74
C GLU A 15 14.11 4.65 1.78
N LEU A 16 13.58 4.24 0.63
CA LEU A 16 12.38 3.42 0.55
C LEU A 16 12.59 2.04 1.18
N ALA A 17 13.71 1.39 0.89
CA ALA A 17 14.03 0.10 1.49
C ALA A 17 14.14 0.23 3.02
N ALA A 18 14.76 1.30 3.50
CA ALA A 18 14.87 1.57 4.93
C ALA A 18 13.50 1.81 5.58
N LEU A 19 12.60 2.51 4.91
CA LEU A 19 11.24 2.74 5.40
C LEU A 19 10.48 1.40 5.56
N HIS A 20 10.49 0.57 4.54
CA HIS A 20 9.82 -0.73 4.59
C HIS A 20 10.42 -1.64 5.66
N THR A 21 11.73 -1.64 5.82
CA THR A 21 12.42 -2.40 6.88
C THR A 21 11.99 -1.90 8.26
N ALA A 22 11.92 -0.60 8.46
CA ALA A 22 11.49 -0.04 9.74
C ALA A 22 10.05 -0.46 10.09
N VAL A 23 9.15 -0.49 9.10
CA VAL A 23 7.77 -0.93 9.31
C VAL A 23 7.72 -2.44 9.62
N ALA A 24 8.45 -3.26 8.87
CA ALA A 24 8.52 -4.72 9.10
C ALA A 24 9.05 -5.03 10.51
N ASP A 25 10.10 -4.33 10.93
CA ASP A 25 10.70 -4.52 12.26
C ASP A 25 9.74 -4.08 13.37
N ASP A 26 9.03 -2.98 13.18
CA ASP A 26 8.03 -2.50 14.14
C ASP A 26 6.88 -3.50 14.30
N PHE A 27 6.36 -4.02 13.20
CA PHE A 27 5.28 -5.01 13.22
C PHE A 27 5.75 -6.30 13.88
N THR A 28 6.97 -6.75 13.56
CA THR A 28 7.53 -7.96 14.17
C THR A 28 7.71 -7.80 15.69
N ARG A 29 8.15 -6.63 16.13
CA ARG A 29 8.27 -6.34 17.56
C ARG A 29 6.92 -6.34 18.26
N ARG A 30 5.87 -5.80 17.62
CA ARG A 30 4.53 -5.68 18.23
C ARG A 30 3.69 -6.95 18.12
N TYR A 31 3.82 -7.68 17.01
CA TYR A 31 2.91 -8.79 16.68
C TYR A 31 3.62 -10.13 16.53
N GLY A 32 4.93 -10.18 16.68
CA GLY A 32 5.73 -11.38 16.47
C GLY A 32 6.07 -11.62 15.01
N GLN A 33 6.76 -12.72 14.75
CA GLN A 33 7.20 -13.12 13.41
C GLN A 33 5.99 -13.51 12.56
N GLY A 34 5.95 -13.06 11.32
CA GLY A 34 4.87 -13.36 10.38
C GLY A 34 5.20 -12.92 8.97
N PHE A 35 4.22 -12.95 8.05
CA PHE A 35 4.41 -12.53 6.66
C PHE A 35 4.85 -11.06 6.55
N TRP A 36 4.46 -10.22 7.51
CA TRP A 36 4.84 -8.81 7.61
C TRP A 36 6.30 -8.61 8.00
N SER A 37 7.00 -9.66 8.40
CA SER A 37 8.40 -9.59 8.85
C SER A 37 9.41 -9.63 7.70
N HIS A 38 8.95 -9.81 6.46
CA HIS A 38 9.80 -9.85 5.28
C HIS A 38 10.57 -8.53 5.11
N GLN A 39 11.88 -8.63 4.92
CA GLN A 39 12.74 -7.48 4.72
C GLN A 39 12.74 -7.06 3.25
N THR A 40 12.56 -5.77 3.01
CA THR A 40 12.63 -5.20 1.66
C THR A 40 14.08 -4.84 1.34
N THR A 41 14.60 -5.41 0.26
CA THR A 41 15.95 -5.10 -0.21
C THR A 41 15.91 -3.89 -1.16
N GLU A 42 17.05 -3.21 -1.33
CA GLU A 42 17.17 -2.14 -2.32
C GLU A 42 16.91 -2.66 -3.74
N ARG A 43 17.36 -3.88 -4.03
CA ARG A 43 17.09 -4.52 -5.32
C ARG A 43 15.59 -4.71 -5.55
N GLY A 44 14.85 -5.17 -4.54
CA GLY A 44 13.41 -5.33 -4.62
C GLY A 44 12.69 -3.99 -4.78
N ALA A 45 13.11 -2.97 -4.04
CA ALA A 45 12.55 -1.63 -4.16
C ALA A 45 12.82 -1.03 -5.55
N LEU A 46 14.02 -1.21 -6.08
CA LEU A 46 14.36 -0.75 -7.43
C LEU A 46 13.50 -1.45 -8.48
N ASN A 47 13.31 -2.77 -8.34
CA ASN A 47 12.51 -3.55 -9.27
C ASN A 47 11.06 -3.08 -9.31
N SER A 48 10.50 -2.63 -8.18
CA SER A 48 9.13 -2.11 -8.11
C SER A 48 8.91 -0.91 -9.02
N LEU A 49 9.93 -0.11 -9.27
CA LEU A 49 9.83 1.07 -10.14
C LEU A 49 9.59 0.73 -11.61
N ARG A 50 9.81 -0.52 -12.02
CA ARG A 50 9.66 -0.95 -13.41
C ARG A 50 8.21 -1.18 -13.80
N TYR A 51 7.35 -1.58 -12.87
CA TYR A 51 5.97 -1.98 -13.16
C TYR A 51 4.93 -1.28 -12.30
N ALA A 52 5.35 -0.42 -11.37
CA ALA A 52 4.43 0.29 -10.50
C ALA A 52 4.79 1.78 -10.44
N ARG A 53 3.78 2.61 -10.20
CA ARG A 53 4.00 3.98 -9.78
C ARG A 53 4.18 3.97 -8.28
N VAL A 54 5.35 4.38 -7.82
CA VAL A 54 5.65 4.45 -6.40
C VAL A 54 5.47 5.89 -5.95
N VAL A 55 4.43 6.12 -5.16
CA VAL A 55 4.13 7.45 -4.63
C VAL A 55 4.82 7.59 -3.28
N ILE A 56 5.49 8.72 -3.08
CA ILE A 56 6.17 9.03 -1.81
C ILE A 56 5.61 10.28 -1.18
N ALA A 57 5.50 10.27 0.14
CA ALA A 57 5.18 11.42 0.96
C ALA A 57 6.44 11.87 1.69
N ARG A 58 6.78 13.15 1.58
CA ARG A 58 7.92 13.73 2.29
C ARG A 58 7.46 14.76 3.30
N ARG A 59 8.14 14.78 4.43
CA ARG A 59 8.13 15.89 5.37
C ARG A 59 9.54 16.50 5.34
N GLY A 60 9.68 17.71 4.80
CA GLY A 60 11.00 18.26 4.50
C GLY A 60 11.74 17.37 3.49
N LYS A 61 12.92 16.92 3.84
CA LYS A 61 13.74 16.07 2.98
C LYS A 61 13.52 14.56 3.20
N SER A 62 12.77 14.19 4.24
CA SER A 62 12.61 12.79 4.63
C SER A 62 11.37 12.16 4.04
N ILE A 63 11.50 10.94 3.51
CA ILE A 63 10.35 10.13 3.12
C ILE A 63 9.70 9.58 4.38
N VAL A 64 8.43 9.88 4.57
CA VAL A 64 7.67 9.48 5.75
C VAL A 64 6.58 8.46 5.44
N GLY A 65 6.27 8.26 4.17
CA GLY A 65 5.29 7.27 3.75
C GLY A 65 5.37 6.99 2.25
N THR A 66 4.79 5.88 1.84
CA THR A 66 4.78 5.44 0.44
C THR A 66 3.63 4.49 0.16
N LEU A 67 3.28 4.34 -1.10
CA LEU A 67 2.45 3.26 -1.63
C LEU A 67 2.79 3.02 -3.11
N ARG A 68 2.34 1.89 -3.63
CA ARG A 68 2.54 1.53 -5.04
C ARG A 68 1.20 1.31 -5.73
N LEU A 69 1.10 1.73 -6.97
CA LEU A 69 -0.06 1.51 -7.82
C LEU A 69 0.39 0.84 -9.12
N ALA A 70 -0.31 -0.22 -9.52
CA ALA A 70 0.03 -0.95 -10.74
C ALA A 70 -1.23 -1.49 -11.42
N ASN A 71 -1.16 -1.70 -12.73
CA ASN A 71 -2.22 -2.33 -13.52
C ASN A 71 -2.31 -3.83 -13.26
N LYS A 72 -1.17 -4.46 -13.01
CA LYS A 72 -1.09 -5.91 -12.83
C LYS A 72 -1.50 -6.28 -11.42
N LYS A 73 -2.41 -7.24 -11.31
CA LYS A 73 -2.85 -7.73 -10.01
C LYS A 73 -1.74 -8.48 -9.28
N PRO A 74 -1.64 -8.34 -7.94
CA PRO A 74 -0.80 -9.22 -7.13
C PRO A 74 -1.28 -10.66 -7.20
N TRP A 75 -0.36 -11.62 -6.94
CA TRP A 75 -0.70 -13.05 -6.94
C TRP A 75 -1.81 -13.41 -5.94
N ALA A 76 -1.86 -12.72 -4.79
CA ALA A 76 -2.82 -12.99 -3.73
C ALA A 76 -4.25 -12.57 -4.07
N ILE A 77 -4.45 -11.75 -5.10
CA ILE A 77 -5.78 -11.23 -5.44
C ILE A 77 -6.43 -12.10 -6.51
N ASP A 78 -7.65 -12.57 -6.18
CA ASP A 78 -8.56 -13.19 -7.13
C ASP A 78 -9.62 -12.17 -7.52
N VAL A 79 -9.60 -11.75 -8.78
CA VAL A 79 -10.47 -10.68 -9.28
C VAL A 79 -11.96 -11.03 -9.23
N ASN A 80 -12.29 -12.31 -9.14
CA ASN A 80 -13.67 -12.76 -9.11
C ASN A 80 -14.42 -12.31 -7.84
N TYR A 81 -13.69 -11.91 -6.81
CA TYR A 81 -14.27 -11.41 -5.55
C TYR A 81 -14.52 -9.91 -5.55
N PHE A 82 -14.26 -9.24 -6.66
CA PHE A 82 -14.41 -7.78 -6.77
C PHE A 82 -15.53 -7.41 -7.73
N THR A 83 -16.02 -6.18 -7.62
CA THR A 83 -16.97 -5.63 -8.61
C THR A 83 -16.31 -5.64 -9.98
N PRO A 84 -16.96 -6.24 -11.01
CA PRO A 84 -16.40 -6.23 -12.35
C PRO A 84 -16.28 -4.82 -12.91
N VAL A 85 -15.08 -4.46 -13.35
CA VAL A 85 -14.79 -3.18 -14.01
C VAL A 85 -13.85 -3.45 -15.19
N LYS A 86 -13.83 -2.55 -16.16
CA LYS A 86 -12.92 -2.68 -17.31
C LYS A 86 -11.48 -2.40 -16.94
N LYS A 87 -11.26 -1.44 -16.04
CA LYS A 87 -9.92 -1.01 -15.67
C LYS A 87 -9.81 -0.79 -14.16
N ALA A 88 -9.13 -1.69 -13.51
CA ALA A 88 -8.80 -1.58 -12.07
C ALA A 88 -7.29 -1.37 -11.91
N ILE A 89 -6.90 -0.66 -10.87
CA ILE A 89 -5.51 -0.61 -10.42
C ILE A 89 -5.41 -1.23 -9.04
N TYR A 90 -4.20 -1.67 -8.69
CA TYR A 90 -3.92 -2.39 -7.46
C TYR A 90 -2.95 -1.59 -6.61
N LEU A 91 -3.33 -1.39 -5.35
CA LEU A 91 -2.52 -0.71 -4.36
C LEU A 91 -1.77 -1.76 -3.55
N THR A 92 -0.46 -1.61 -3.45
CA THR A 92 0.42 -2.49 -2.68
C THR A 92 1.45 -1.68 -1.93
N GLY A 93 2.13 -2.31 -0.97
CA GLY A 93 3.30 -1.76 -0.33
C GLY A 93 3.09 -0.44 0.40
N MET A 94 1.90 -0.22 0.94
CA MET A 94 1.64 0.99 1.71
C MET A 94 2.38 0.91 3.04
N ALA A 95 3.14 1.96 3.36
CA ALA A 95 3.92 2.04 4.58
C ALA A 95 4.02 3.49 5.04
N VAL A 96 3.96 3.68 6.37
CA VAL A 96 4.19 4.97 7.02
C VAL A 96 5.19 4.73 8.14
N LEU A 97 6.16 5.64 8.31
CA LEU A 97 7.14 5.54 9.39
C LEU A 97 6.42 5.26 10.72
N PRO A 98 6.86 4.25 11.50
CA PRO A 98 6.17 3.86 12.73
C PRO A 98 5.90 5.01 13.69
N LYS A 99 6.86 5.92 13.85
CA LYS A 99 6.72 7.08 14.75
C LYS A 99 5.67 8.09 14.29
N LEU A 100 5.27 8.03 13.02
CA LEU A 100 4.35 8.99 12.41
C LEU A 100 3.02 8.35 12.02
N GLN A 101 2.78 7.10 12.38
CA GLN A 101 1.49 6.46 12.17
C GLN A 101 0.41 7.15 13.00
N ARG A 102 -0.84 7.07 12.53
CA ARG A 102 -2.01 7.73 13.16
C ARG A 102 -1.94 9.27 13.14
N LYS A 103 -1.14 9.85 12.22
CA LYS A 103 -1.01 11.30 12.03
C LYS A 103 -1.49 11.73 10.65
N GLU A 104 -2.47 11.03 10.09
CA GLU A 104 -3.12 11.31 8.82
C GLU A 104 -2.26 11.15 7.56
N ILE A 105 -0.99 10.74 7.67
CA ILE A 105 -0.13 10.54 6.50
C ILE A 105 -0.73 9.48 5.57
N GLY A 106 -1.19 8.37 6.16
CA GLY A 106 -1.82 7.28 5.39
C GLY A 106 -3.05 7.76 4.63
N ARG A 107 -3.94 8.52 5.28
CA ARG A 107 -5.13 9.07 4.63
C ARG A 107 -4.77 9.97 3.45
N ARG A 108 -3.80 10.85 3.65
CA ARG A 108 -3.35 11.77 2.59
C ARG A 108 -2.67 11.02 1.43
N LEU A 109 -1.94 9.94 1.72
CA LEU A 109 -1.41 9.05 0.69
C LEU A 109 -2.52 8.40 -0.13
N LEU A 110 -3.60 7.95 0.53
CA LEU A 110 -4.75 7.39 -0.19
C LEU A 110 -5.46 8.43 -1.05
N GLU A 111 -5.53 9.67 -0.59
CA GLU A 111 -6.05 10.77 -1.41
C GLU A 111 -5.22 10.95 -2.68
N GLN A 112 -3.90 10.85 -2.59
CA GLN A 112 -3.03 10.87 -3.76
C GLN A 112 -3.25 9.67 -4.66
N ALA A 113 -3.46 8.49 -4.08
CA ALA A 113 -3.76 7.28 -4.86
C ALA A 113 -5.05 7.44 -5.67
N VAL A 114 -6.08 8.05 -5.09
CA VAL A 114 -7.34 8.34 -5.78
C VAL A 114 -7.12 9.31 -6.94
N ALA A 115 -6.35 10.37 -6.72
CA ALA A 115 -6.00 11.32 -7.79
C ALA A 115 -5.24 10.64 -8.93
N GLU A 116 -4.25 9.81 -8.62
CA GLU A 116 -3.52 9.02 -9.60
C GLU A 116 -4.44 8.07 -10.36
N ALA A 117 -5.36 7.42 -9.67
CA ALA A 117 -6.29 6.48 -10.27
C ALA A 117 -7.23 7.17 -11.27
N HIS A 118 -7.76 8.34 -10.93
CA HIS A 118 -8.57 9.13 -11.86
C HIS A 118 -7.80 9.53 -13.10
N ALA A 119 -6.54 9.90 -12.96
CA ALA A 119 -5.69 10.30 -14.09
C ALA A 119 -5.25 9.13 -14.95
N TRP A 120 -5.26 7.90 -14.43
CA TRP A 120 -4.79 6.69 -15.13
C TRP A 120 -5.50 6.42 -16.47
N PRO A 121 -6.86 6.52 -16.69
CA PRO A 121 -7.99 6.51 -15.78
C PRO A 121 -8.37 5.08 -15.35
N ALA A 122 -8.66 4.91 -14.10
CA ALA A 122 -9.13 3.65 -13.58
C ALA A 122 -10.55 3.78 -13.02
N GLU A 123 -11.26 2.66 -12.95
CA GLU A 123 -12.63 2.62 -12.43
C GLU A 123 -12.68 2.12 -10.99
N ALA A 124 -11.60 1.50 -10.53
CA ALA A 124 -11.52 0.99 -9.16
C ALA A 124 -10.06 0.89 -8.69
N ILE A 125 -9.89 1.03 -7.37
CA ILE A 125 -8.66 0.65 -6.67
C ILE A 125 -8.97 -0.60 -5.86
N ARG A 126 -8.13 -1.63 -5.99
CA ARG A 126 -8.26 -2.91 -5.29
C ARG A 126 -7.02 -3.17 -4.46
N LEU A 127 -7.22 -3.79 -3.29
CA LEU A 127 -6.11 -4.17 -2.43
C LEU A 127 -6.47 -5.37 -1.55
N ASP A 128 -5.45 -5.98 -0.97
CA ASP A 128 -5.61 -6.94 0.12
C ASP A 128 -4.93 -6.41 1.38
N ALA A 129 -5.44 -6.84 2.53
CA ALA A 129 -4.87 -6.53 3.85
C ALA A 129 -4.88 -7.79 4.69
N TYR A 130 -3.97 -7.90 5.67
CA TYR A 130 -3.96 -9.03 6.58
C TYR A 130 -5.24 -9.05 7.43
N ASP A 131 -5.87 -10.21 7.51
CA ASP A 131 -7.00 -10.44 8.43
C ASP A 131 -6.45 -10.85 9.80
N ALA A 132 -5.84 -9.90 10.49
CA ALA A 132 -5.16 -10.06 11.78
C ALA A 132 -4.96 -8.69 12.41
N GLU A 133 -4.54 -8.65 13.68
CA GLU A 133 -4.27 -7.40 14.39
C GLU A 133 -3.29 -6.47 13.65
N VAL A 134 -2.29 -7.06 12.99
CA VAL A 134 -1.31 -6.29 12.19
C VAL A 134 -1.95 -5.62 10.99
N GLY A 135 -3.11 -6.08 10.54
CA GLY A 135 -3.76 -5.62 9.32
C GLY A 135 -4.36 -4.23 9.44
N ALA A 136 -4.35 -3.51 8.32
CA ALA A 136 -4.86 -2.15 8.23
C ALA A 136 -6.32 -2.07 7.74
N GLY A 137 -7.08 -3.17 7.83
CA GLY A 137 -8.45 -3.23 7.31
C GLY A 137 -9.36 -2.14 7.85
N GLY A 138 -9.30 -1.86 9.16
CA GLY A 138 -10.10 -0.80 9.78
C GLY A 138 -9.75 0.59 9.22
N PHE A 139 -8.49 0.82 8.90
CA PHE A 139 -8.06 2.07 8.28
C PHE A 139 -8.64 2.23 6.87
N TYR A 140 -8.56 1.18 6.03
CA TYR A 140 -9.12 1.24 4.68
C TYR A 140 -10.64 1.44 4.71
N ALA A 141 -11.35 0.78 5.60
CA ALA A 141 -12.79 0.96 5.76
C ALA A 141 -13.13 2.42 6.12
N LYS A 142 -12.39 3.03 7.04
CA LYS A 142 -12.57 4.45 7.40
C LYS A 142 -12.28 5.39 6.25
N CYS A 143 -11.42 4.99 5.32
CA CYS A 143 -11.08 5.79 4.14
C CYS A 143 -12.02 5.55 2.95
N GLY A 144 -13.13 4.85 3.17
CA GLY A 144 -14.17 4.67 2.16
C GLY A 144 -14.06 3.41 1.32
N PHE A 145 -13.07 2.56 1.59
CA PHE A 145 -12.96 1.26 0.90
C PHE A 145 -14.01 0.31 1.45
N ARG A 146 -14.57 -0.51 0.56
CA ARG A 146 -15.56 -1.53 0.90
C ARG A 146 -14.89 -2.90 0.95
N GLU A 147 -15.14 -3.66 2.01
CA GLU A 147 -14.73 -5.06 2.07
C GLU A 147 -15.53 -5.87 1.05
N THR A 148 -14.87 -6.67 0.23
CA THR A 148 -15.53 -7.51 -0.79
C THR A 148 -15.48 -8.98 -0.44
N ALA A 149 -14.44 -9.47 0.23
CA ALA A 149 -14.29 -10.87 0.57
C ALA A 149 -13.23 -11.07 1.64
N ARG A 150 -13.28 -12.23 2.29
CA ARG A 150 -12.21 -12.73 3.15
C ARG A 150 -11.76 -14.08 2.59
N VAL A 151 -10.47 -14.20 2.36
CA VAL A 151 -9.89 -15.38 1.71
C VAL A 151 -8.64 -15.83 2.46
N VAL A 152 -8.17 -17.04 2.16
CA VAL A 152 -6.88 -17.53 2.66
C VAL A 152 -5.99 -17.75 1.44
N TYR A 153 -4.84 -17.09 1.41
CA TYR A 153 -3.84 -17.25 0.36
C TYR A 153 -2.55 -17.76 0.98
N ARG A 154 -2.11 -18.96 0.58
CA ARG A 154 -0.89 -19.60 1.09
C ARG A 154 -0.82 -19.57 2.62
N LYS A 155 -1.92 -19.99 3.27
CA LYS A 155 -2.09 -20.02 4.73
C LYS A 155 -2.21 -18.64 5.38
N ASN A 156 -2.22 -17.57 4.60
CA ASN A 156 -2.32 -16.20 5.10
C ASN A 156 -3.75 -15.69 4.94
N PRO A 157 -4.48 -15.42 6.03
CA PRO A 157 -5.84 -14.87 5.92
C PRO A 157 -5.78 -13.41 5.48
N LEU A 158 -6.58 -13.09 4.47
CA LEU A 158 -6.62 -11.77 3.85
C LEU A 158 -8.05 -11.26 3.77
N ILE A 159 -8.18 -9.93 3.82
CA ILE A 159 -9.42 -9.21 3.51
C ILE A 159 -9.19 -8.45 2.21
N TYR A 160 -10.13 -8.56 1.27
CA TYR A 160 -10.12 -7.78 0.04
C TYR A 160 -10.95 -6.52 0.20
N PHE A 161 -10.38 -5.41 -0.25
CA PHE A 161 -11.04 -4.10 -0.25
C PHE A 161 -11.04 -3.50 -1.64
N GLU A 162 -12.10 -2.76 -1.96
CA GLU A 162 -12.17 -1.98 -3.18
C GLU A 162 -12.70 -0.59 -2.93
N LEU A 163 -12.25 0.36 -3.75
CA LEU A 163 -12.82 1.70 -3.85
C LEU A 163 -13.25 1.90 -5.29
N LEU A 164 -14.55 2.01 -5.52
CA LEU A 164 -15.07 2.32 -6.85
C LEU A 164 -14.96 3.82 -7.09
N LEU A 165 -14.47 4.19 -8.26
CA LEU A 165 -14.24 5.57 -8.66
C LEU A 165 -15.37 6.01 -9.58
N GLY A 166 -16.04 7.05 -9.18
CA GLY A 166 -17.16 7.60 -9.93
C GLY A 166 -16.78 8.57 -11.02
#